data_ac8142a404d45ef86732d3c86b84adb9
#
_entry.id   ac8142a404d45ef86732d3c86b84adb9
#
_cell.length_a   1.000
_cell.length_b   1.000
_cell.length_c   1.000
_cell.angle_alpha   90.00
_cell.angle_beta   90.00
_cell.angle_gamma   90.00
#
_symmetry.space_group_name_H-M   'P 1'
#
loop_
_entity.id
_entity.type
_entity.pdbx_description
1 polymer ?
#
loop_
_entity_poly.entity_id
_entity_poly.type
_entity_poly.pdbx_seq_one_letter_code
_entity_poly.pdbx_strand_id
1 'polypeptide(L)'
;MEKIGYVSVLFKQEDLLPDLFKGISIQTVQPYCVYLIDNAPSPGMHHMIESIRKQYPFLRIQHLENSKNLGAAEANNIGIKMAIHDGCSACILSNTDIVYDNPTLFSEMVKLSEENNAAVIAPKIYYFNTNKIWYAGGDVVKWKGGVVHFHDQKVDNIDSDKSCFTGYAPTTFVYIKTDVFKDAGFLDKQYFLYMEDTEWMYRAQLSGYKIWYAANIHLMHKVSITTGG
;
A
#
# COMPACT_ATOMS: atom_id res chain seq x y z
N MET A 1 10.85 -17.39 -7.31
CA MET A 1 9.70 -16.46 -7.41
C MET A 1 9.69 -15.62 -6.14
N GLU A 2 9.56 -14.33 -6.25
CA GLU A 2 9.57 -13.42 -5.09
C GLU A 2 8.36 -13.69 -4.20
N LYS A 3 8.59 -13.73 -2.88
CA LYS A 3 7.55 -14.00 -1.89
C LYS A 3 7.05 -12.68 -1.34
N ILE A 4 5.82 -12.30 -1.71
CA ILE A 4 5.24 -11.01 -1.40
C ILE A 4 4.22 -11.16 -0.26
N GLY A 5 4.35 -10.37 0.82
CA GLY A 5 3.31 -10.18 1.82
C GLY A 5 2.38 -9.04 1.42
N TYR A 6 1.07 -9.20 1.57
CA TYR A 6 0.11 -8.11 1.39
C TYR A 6 -0.37 -7.66 2.77
N VAL A 7 -0.13 -6.40 3.12
CA VAL A 7 -0.45 -5.84 4.45
C VAL A 7 -1.54 -4.79 4.31
N SER A 8 -2.62 -4.93 5.05
CA SER A 8 -3.70 -3.94 5.09
C SER A 8 -4.17 -3.72 6.53
N VAL A 9 -4.30 -2.44 6.90
CA VAL A 9 -4.81 -2.03 8.21
C VAL A 9 -6.32 -1.81 8.11
N LEU A 10 -7.08 -2.43 8.99
CA LEU A 10 -8.53 -2.32 9.05
C LEU A 10 -8.96 -1.36 10.16
N PHE A 11 -9.96 -0.51 9.84
CA PHE A 11 -10.60 0.36 10.82
C PHE A 11 -12.05 0.66 10.42
N LYS A 12 -13.01 -0.15 10.90
CA LYS A 12 -14.47 0.05 10.71
C LYS A 12 -14.91 0.15 9.24
N GLN A 13 -14.38 -0.70 8.36
CA GLN A 13 -14.59 -0.58 6.91
C GLN A 13 -14.82 -1.95 6.25
N GLU A 14 -15.67 -2.78 6.87
CA GLU A 14 -16.01 -4.11 6.37
C GLU A 14 -16.48 -4.07 4.91
N ASP A 15 -17.28 -3.08 4.54
CA ASP A 15 -17.87 -2.94 3.20
C ASP A 15 -16.85 -2.70 2.07
N LEU A 16 -15.61 -2.34 2.41
CA LEU A 16 -14.54 -2.13 1.41
C LEU A 16 -13.80 -3.42 1.07
N LEU A 17 -13.83 -4.42 1.96
CA LEU A 17 -13.06 -5.64 1.78
C LEU A 17 -13.46 -6.46 0.54
N PRO A 18 -14.73 -6.56 0.12
CA PRO A 18 -15.10 -7.30 -1.08
C PRO A 18 -14.39 -6.79 -2.35
N ASP A 19 -14.30 -5.46 -2.55
CA ASP A 19 -13.61 -4.89 -3.71
C ASP A 19 -12.10 -5.09 -3.63
N LEU A 20 -11.51 -4.92 -2.46
CA LEU A 20 -10.10 -5.18 -2.22
C LEU A 20 -9.73 -6.64 -2.55
N PHE A 21 -10.49 -7.60 -2.01
CA PHE A 21 -10.21 -9.03 -2.23
C PHE A 21 -10.53 -9.49 -3.64
N LYS A 22 -11.48 -8.86 -4.33
CA LYS A 22 -11.69 -9.05 -5.76
C LYS A 22 -10.41 -8.70 -6.54
N GLY A 23 -9.81 -7.55 -6.26
CA GLY A 23 -8.54 -7.13 -6.89
C GLY A 23 -7.37 -8.07 -6.57
N ILE A 24 -7.24 -8.54 -5.32
CA ILE A 24 -6.20 -9.49 -4.91
C ILE A 24 -6.40 -10.83 -5.63
N SER A 25 -7.63 -11.33 -5.68
CA SER A 25 -7.94 -12.67 -6.19
C SER A 25 -7.64 -12.89 -7.68
N ILE A 26 -7.70 -11.82 -8.47
CA ILE A 26 -7.43 -11.90 -9.92
C ILE A 26 -5.94 -11.83 -10.27
N GLN A 27 -5.06 -11.55 -9.30
CA GLN A 27 -3.64 -11.38 -9.59
C GLN A 27 -3.00 -12.67 -10.11
N THR A 28 -2.20 -12.56 -11.17
CA THR A 28 -1.44 -13.70 -11.75
C THR A 28 -0.32 -14.18 -10.82
N VAL A 29 0.24 -13.27 -10.02
CA VAL A 29 1.15 -13.57 -8.91
C VAL A 29 0.40 -13.30 -7.61
N GLN A 30 0.00 -14.37 -6.92
CA GLN A 30 -0.70 -14.26 -5.65
C GLN A 30 0.25 -13.86 -4.52
N PRO A 31 -0.20 -13.06 -3.55
CA PRO A 31 0.59 -12.82 -2.35
C PRO A 31 0.76 -14.11 -1.57
N TYR A 32 1.90 -14.27 -0.91
CA TYR A 32 2.13 -15.42 -0.03
C TYR A 32 1.12 -15.49 1.11
N CYS A 33 0.77 -14.33 1.65
CA CYS A 33 -0.25 -14.16 2.68
C CYS A 33 -0.79 -12.73 2.64
N VAL A 34 -2.08 -12.58 2.88
CA VAL A 34 -2.74 -11.31 3.17
C VAL A 34 -2.80 -11.14 4.69
N TYR A 35 -2.10 -10.15 5.21
CA TYR A 35 -2.06 -9.79 6.63
C TYR A 35 -3.03 -8.64 6.88
N LEU A 36 -4.14 -8.94 7.54
CA LEU A 36 -5.14 -7.96 7.95
C LEU A 36 -4.91 -7.59 9.41
N ILE A 37 -4.56 -6.35 9.66
CA ILE A 37 -4.29 -5.84 11.02
C ILE A 37 -5.46 -4.97 11.45
N ASP A 38 -6.27 -5.49 12.32
CA ASP A 38 -7.55 -4.88 12.70
C ASP A 38 -7.43 -3.99 13.93
N ASN A 39 -7.57 -2.68 13.73
CA ASN A 39 -7.52 -1.66 14.76
C ASN A 39 -8.90 -1.37 15.41
N ALA A 40 -9.96 -2.00 14.93
CA ALA A 40 -11.32 -1.82 15.45
C ALA A 40 -12.17 -3.09 15.25
N PRO A 41 -11.78 -4.22 15.85
CA PRO A 41 -12.46 -5.50 15.64
C PRO A 41 -13.95 -5.41 16.01
N SER A 42 -14.78 -6.03 15.19
CA SER A 42 -16.22 -6.06 15.34
C SER A 42 -16.80 -7.40 14.89
N PRO A 43 -18.00 -7.79 15.37
CA PRO A 43 -18.68 -8.96 14.83
C PRO A 43 -18.94 -8.88 13.31
N GLY A 44 -19.20 -7.68 12.77
CA GLY A 44 -19.36 -7.45 11.33
C GLY A 44 -18.08 -7.73 10.56
N MET A 45 -16.94 -7.23 11.05
CA MET A 45 -15.62 -7.51 10.47
C MET A 45 -15.31 -9.00 10.46
N HIS A 46 -15.55 -9.71 11.57
CA HIS A 46 -15.40 -11.18 11.63
C HIS A 46 -16.22 -11.91 10.56
N HIS A 47 -17.52 -11.59 10.47
CA HIS A 47 -18.40 -12.21 9.48
C HIS A 47 -17.92 -11.93 8.05
N MET A 48 -17.48 -10.71 7.77
CA MET A 48 -16.96 -10.34 6.46
C MET A 48 -15.71 -11.14 6.11
N ILE A 49 -14.73 -11.23 7.02
CA ILE A 49 -13.48 -11.97 6.78
C ILE A 49 -13.75 -13.47 6.59
N GLU A 50 -14.66 -14.07 7.37
CA GLU A 50 -15.05 -15.46 7.19
C GLU A 50 -15.75 -15.70 5.85
N SER A 51 -16.57 -14.75 5.39
CA SER A 51 -17.18 -14.80 4.05
C SER A 51 -16.11 -14.76 2.96
N ILE A 52 -15.13 -13.88 3.08
CA ILE A 52 -14.00 -13.74 2.15
C ILE A 52 -13.14 -15.01 2.12
N ARG A 53 -12.84 -15.62 3.26
CA ARG A 53 -12.11 -16.89 3.33
C ARG A 53 -12.84 -18.02 2.59
N LYS A 54 -14.18 -18.07 2.69
CA LYS A 54 -15.00 -19.05 1.97
C LYS A 54 -15.03 -18.77 0.47
N GLN A 55 -15.09 -17.51 0.07
CA GLN A 55 -15.12 -17.09 -1.33
C GLN A 55 -13.76 -17.30 -2.04
N TYR A 56 -12.66 -17.09 -1.34
CA TYR A 56 -11.29 -17.19 -1.86
C TYR A 56 -10.44 -18.18 -1.07
N PRO A 57 -10.76 -19.50 -1.07
CA PRO A 57 -10.10 -20.50 -0.23
C PRO A 57 -8.63 -20.74 -0.60
N PHE A 58 -8.19 -20.28 -1.76
CA PHE A 58 -6.81 -20.32 -2.22
C PHE A 58 -5.93 -19.21 -1.66
N LEU A 59 -6.52 -18.14 -1.09
CA LEU A 59 -5.79 -17.06 -0.45
C LEU A 59 -5.49 -17.41 1.01
N ARG A 60 -4.22 -17.33 1.40
CA ARG A 60 -3.82 -17.39 2.80
C ARG A 60 -4.10 -16.03 3.44
N ILE A 61 -5.01 -15.98 4.41
CA ILE A 61 -5.40 -14.76 5.11
C ILE A 61 -5.12 -14.93 6.60
N GLN A 62 -4.26 -14.06 7.13
CA GLN A 62 -4.04 -13.91 8.58
C GLN A 62 -4.75 -12.64 9.04
N HIS A 63 -5.63 -12.75 10.02
CA HIS A 63 -6.34 -11.65 10.65
C HIS A 63 -5.86 -11.53 12.10
N LEU A 64 -5.28 -10.39 12.44
CA LEU A 64 -4.80 -10.06 13.77
C LEU A 64 -5.58 -8.87 14.31
N GLU A 65 -6.21 -9.05 15.47
CA GLU A 65 -7.01 -8.04 16.16
C GLU A 65 -6.18 -7.33 17.22
N ASN A 66 -6.19 -6.02 17.17
CA ASN A 66 -5.59 -5.20 18.20
C ASN A 66 -6.64 -4.88 19.29
N SER A 67 -6.24 -4.91 20.54
CA SER A 67 -7.11 -4.57 21.68
C SER A 67 -7.53 -3.09 21.70
N LYS A 68 -6.87 -2.24 20.93
CA LYS A 68 -7.13 -0.80 20.75
C LYS A 68 -6.61 -0.34 19.39
N ASN A 69 -7.08 0.81 18.94
CA ASN A 69 -6.51 1.45 17.76
C ASN A 69 -5.06 1.90 18.01
N LEU A 70 -4.11 1.31 17.29
CA LEU A 70 -2.67 1.59 17.39
C LEU A 70 -2.21 2.68 16.41
N GLY A 71 -3.10 3.19 15.54
CA GLY A 71 -2.74 4.09 14.44
C GLY A 71 -2.20 3.34 13.22
N ALA A 72 -1.91 4.10 12.16
CA ALA A 72 -1.49 3.54 10.87
C ALA A 72 -0.06 2.97 10.94
N ALA A 73 0.88 3.71 11.52
CA ALA A 73 2.28 3.31 11.58
C ALA A 73 2.49 1.98 12.31
N GLU A 74 2.02 1.87 13.55
CA GLU A 74 2.25 0.65 14.35
C GLU A 74 1.50 -0.55 13.79
N ALA A 75 0.27 -0.36 13.27
CA ALA A 75 -0.48 -1.44 12.66
C ALA A 75 0.20 -1.96 11.38
N ASN A 76 0.67 -1.09 10.49
CA ASN A 76 1.47 -1.50 9.34
C ASN A 76 2.74 -2.23 9.77
N ASN A 77 3.44 -1.74 10.79
CA ASN A 77 4.66 -2.38 11.31
C ASN A 77 4.40 -3.82 11.79
N ILE A 78 3.25 -4.09 12.40
CA ILE A 78 2.87 -5.44 12.81
C ILE A 78 2.77 -6.34 11.57
N GLY A 79 2.02 -5.93 10.55
CA GLY A 79 1.87 -6.71 9.32
C GLY A 79 3.18 -6.90 8.56
N ILE A 80 4.02 -5.87 8.47
CA ILE A 80 5.36 -5.95 7.87
C ILE A 80 6.24 -6.96 8.61
N LYS A 81 6.27 -6.92 9.95
CA LYS A 81 7.04 -7.87 10.77
C LYS A 81 6.55 -9.31 10.58
N MET A 82 5.23 -9.53 10.48
CA MET A 82 4.67 -10.84 10.19
C MET A 82 5.12 -11.34 8.81
N ALA A 83 5.08 -10.49 7.79
CA ALA A 83 5.53 -10.82 6.44
C ALA A 83 7.03 -11.16 6.41
N ILE A 84 7.87 -10.37 7.08
CA ILE A 84 9.32 -10.63 7.21
C ILE A 84 9.57 -11.95 7.95
N HIS A 85 8.87 -12.21 9.05
CA HIS A 85 8.96 -13.46 9.81
C HIS A 85 8.60 -14.68 8.94
N ASP A 86 7.58 -14.55 8.11
CA ASP A 86 7.16 -15.58 7.16
C ASP A 86 8.11 -15.72 5.94
N GLY A 87 9.19 -14.92 5.88
CA GLY A 87 10.23 -14.95 4.85
C GLY A 87 9.81 -14.27 3.55
N CYS A 88 8.92 -13.28 3.58
CA CYS A 88 8.62 -12.47 2.42
C CYS A 88 9.81 -11.54 2.10
N SER A 89 10.17 -11.46 0.82
CA SER A 89 11.23 -10.57 0.31
C SER A 89 10.71 -9.17 -0.02
N ALA A 90 9.39 -9.02 -0.12
CA ALA A 90 8.72 -7.76 -0.33
C ALA A 90 7.36 -7.71 0.39
N CYS A 91 6.87 -6.50 0.63
CA CYS A 91 5.52 -6.23 1.10
C CYS A 91 4.81 -5.28 0.12
N ILE A 92 3.52 -5.51 -0.10
CA ILE A 92 2.60 -4.49 -0.60
C ILE A 92 1.85 -3.94 0.61
N LEU A 93 2.00 -2.65 0.90
CA LEU A 93 1.15 -1.94 1.87
C LEU A 93 -0.03 -1.36 1.11
N SER A 94 -1.24 -1.56 1.64
CA SER A 94 -2.46 -1.09 0.98
C SER A 94 -3.51 -0.68 1.99
N ASN A 95 -4.14 0.47 1.73
CA ASN A 95 -5.40 0.81 2.37
C ASN A 95 -6.52 -0.12 1.87
N THR A 96 -7.63 -0.16 2.60
CA THR A 96 -8.82 -0.96 2.24
C THR A 96 -9.66 -0.33 1.14
N ASP A 97 -9.55 0.99 0.93
CA ASP A 97 -10.34 1.78 -0.03
C ASP A 97 -9.70 1.88 -1.42
N ILE A 98 -8.86 0.90 -1.75
CA ILE A 98 -8.19 0.76 -3.05
C ILE A 98 -8.95 -0.23 -3.93
N VAL A 99 -9.10 0.13 -5.21
CA VAL A 99 -9.73 -0.72 -6.24
C VAL A 99 -8.80 -0.85 -7.45
N TYR A 100 -8.57 -2.06 -7.90
CA TYR A 100 -7.79 -2.37 -9.10
C TYR A 100 -8.32 -3.64 -9.78
N ASP A 101 -8.25 -3.64 -11.10
CA ASP A 101 -8.71 -4.73 -11.97
C ASP A 101 -7.62 -5.26 -12.92
N ASN A 102 -6.41 -4.71 -12.82
CA ASN A 102 -5.26 -5.20 -13.57
C ASN A 102 -4.74 -6.50 -12.95
N PRO A 103 -4.83 -7.66 -13.63
CA PRO A 103 -4.39 -8.95 -13.08
C PRO A 103 -2.87 -9.11 -13.01
N THR A 104 -2.09 -8.23 -13.64
CA THR A 104 -0.63 -8.27 -13.66
C THR A 104 0.01 -7.23 -12.74
N LEU A 105 -0.78 -6.47 -11.96
CA LEU A 105 -0.30 -5.38 -11.12
C LEU A 105 0.88 -5.79 -10.23
N PHE A 106 0.75 -6.90 -9.48
CA PHE A 106 1.80 -7.33 -8.56
C PHE A 106 3.05 -7.83 -9.30
N SER A 107 2.88 -8.60 -10.37
CA SER A 107 4.02 -9.08 -11.17
C SER A 107 4.75 -7.93 -11.87
N GLU A 108 4.05 -6.92 -12.32
CA GLU A 108 4.65 -5.73 -12.93
C GLU A 108 5.42 -4.90 -11.89
N MET A 109 4.93 -4.76 -10.66
CA MET A 109 5.67 -4.08 -9.58
C MET A 109 7.00 -4.79 -9.26
N VAL A 110 6.99 -6.13 -9.18
CA VAL A 110 8.21 -6.92 -9.00
C VAL A 110 9.19 -6.67 -10.15
N LYS A 111 8.72 -6.81 -11.38
CA LYS A 111 9.53 -6.59 -12.59
C LYS A 111 10.14 -5.19 -12.62
N LEU A 112 9.33 -4.15 -12.36
CA LEU A 112 9.80 -2.76 -12.35
C LEU A 112 10.81 -2.49 -11.22
N SER A 113 10.67 -3.16 -10.07
CA SER A 113 11.64 -3.08 -8.97
C SER A 113 13.02 -3.60 -9.40
N GLU A 114 13.05 -4.71 -10.14
CA GLU A 114 14.30 -5.30 -10.64
C GLU A 114 14.91 -4.45 -11.78
N GLU A 115 14.10 -4.10 -12.79
CA GLU A 115 14.54 -3.36 -13.97
C GLU A 115 15.12 -1.97 -13.63
N ASN A 116 14.53 -1.29 -12.64
CA ASN A 116 14.95 0.07 -12.27
C ASN A 116 15.90 0.10 -11.05
N ASN A 117 16.23 -1.06 -10.49
CA ASN A 117 16.98 -1.15 -9.23
C ASN A 117 16.36 -0.24 -8.16
N ALA A 118 15.04 -0.30 -8.02
CA ALA A 118 14.26 0.49 -7.07
C ALA A 118 13.64 -0.42 -6.02
N ALA A 119 13.83 -0.10 -4.75
CA ALA A 119 13.31 -0.89 -3.64
C ALA A 119 11.85 -0.57 -3.30
N VAL A 120 11.35 0.55 -3.79
CA VAL A 120 9.98 1.02 -3.58
C VAL A 120 9.35 1.33 -4.93
N ILE A 121 8.17 0.74 -5.20
CA ILE A 121 7.39 0.97 -6.43
C ILE A 121 6.02 1.49 -6.06
N ALA A 122 5.66 2.64 -6.61
CA ALA A 122 4.35 3.24 -6.46
C ALA A 122 3.65 3.37 -7.83
N PRO A 123 2.45 2.81 -8.01
CA PRO A 123 1.66 2.96 -9.23
C PRO A 123 1.05 4.36 -9.32
N LYS A 124 0.52 4.70 -10.50
CA LYS A 124 -0.38 5.83 -10.67
C LYS A 124 -1.69 5.56 -9.92
N ILE A 125 -2.19 6.53 -9.20
CA ILE A 125 -3.45 6.40 -8.45
C ILE A 125 -4.43 7.48 -8.93
N TYR A 126 -5.63 7.04 -9.31
CA TYR A 126 -6.73 7.94 -9.67
C TYR A 126 -7.72 8.10 -8.52
N TYR A 127 -8.43 9.20 -8.49
CA TYR A 127 -9.68 9.30 -7.74
C TYR A 127 -10.71 8.32 -8.31
N PHE A 128 -11.39 7.58 -7.44
CA PHE A 128 -12.33 6.54 -7.82
C PHE A 128 -13.40 7.05 -8.81
N ASN A 129 -13.65 6.25 -9.87
CA ASN A 129 -14.60 6.56 -10.95
C ASN A 129 -14.33 7.89 -11.68
N THR A 130 -13.09 8.35 -11.71
CA THR A 130 -12.71 9.55 -12.45
C THR A 130 -11.43 9.31 -13.26
N ASN A 131 -11.10 10.23 -14.16
CA ASN A 131 -9.79 10.31 -14.82
C ASN A 131 -8.86 11.35 -14.16
N LYS A 132 -9.18 11.80 -12.95
CA LYS A 132 -8.35 12.73 -12.19
C LYS A 132 -7.33 11.97 -11.38
N ILE A 133 -6.10 12.45 -11.43
CA ILE A 133 -4.98 11.88 -10.69
C ILE A 133 -5.09 12.24 -9.21
N TRP A 134 -4.92 11.25 -8.34
CA TRP A 134 -4.66 11.44 -6.92
C TRP A 134 -3.16 11.42 -6.62
N TYR A 135 -2.39 10.54 -7.32
CA TYR A 135 -0.94 10.45 -7.20
C TYR A 135 -0.31 10.01 -8.52
N ALA A 136 0.69 10.77 -8.98
CA ALA A 136 1.53 10.45 -10.13
C ALA A 136 3.00 10.85 -9.86
N GLY A 137 3.57 10.28 -8.80
CA GLY A 137 4.83 10.73 -8.23
C GLY A 137 4.63 11.86 -7.23
N GLY A 138 5.69 12.16 -6.48
CA GLY A 138 5.64 13.18 -5.43
C GLY A 138 7.01 13.50 -4.86
N ASP A 139 7.07 14.49 -3.99
CA ASP A 139 8.32 14.84 -3.30
C ASP A 139 8.04 15.31 -1.87
N VAL A 140 9.06 15.16 -1.02
CA VAL A 140 9.04 15.67 0.35
C VAL A 140 9.46 17.15 0.32
N VAL A 141 8.54 18.02 0.71
CA VAL A 141 8.78 19.48 0.76
C VAL A 141 9.25 19.87 2.16
N LYS A 142 10.56 19.76 2.40
CA LYS A 142 11.19 19.92 3.73
C LYS A 142 10.81 21.22 4.45
N TRP A 143 10.77 22.35 3.74
CA TRP A 143 10.46 23.65 4.31
C TRP A 143 8.98 23.83 4.70
N LYS A 144 8.08 22.97 4.16
CA LYS A 144 6.66 22.91 4.52
C LYS A 144 6.37 21.82 5.55
N GLY A 145 7.32 20.92 5.80
CA GLY A 145 7.10 19.75 6.64
C GLY A 145 6.03 18.81 6.12
N GLY A 146 5.94 18.62 4.79
CA GLY A 146 4.91 17.80 4.16
C GLY A 146 5.34 17.25 2.80
N VAL A 147 4.37 16.75 2.05
CA VAL A 147 4.58 16.19 0.70
C VAL A 147 3.80 16.98 -0.35
N VAL A 148 4.21 16.83 -1.59
CA VAL A 148 3.44 17.22 -2.77
C VAL A 148 3.20 15.98 -3.62
N HIS A 149 1.94 15.76 -4.02
CA HIS A 149 1.61 14.82 -5.09
C HIS A 149 1.66 15.56 -6.42
N PHE A 150 2.43 15.04 -7.35
CA PHE A 150 2.47 15.61 -8.69
C PHE A 150 1.15 15.33 -9.41
N HIS A 151 0.68 16.29 -10.16
CA HIS A 151 -0.55 16.24 -10.95
C HIS A 151 -1.85 16.02 -10.14
N ASP A 152 -1.83 16.13 -8.81
CA ASP A 152 -3.04 15.99 -7.99
C ASP A 152 -4.21 16.85 -8.51
N GLN A 153 -5.44 16.25 -8.53
CA GLN A 153 -6.68 16.82 -9.05
C GLN A 153 -6.68 17.12 -10.56
N LYS A 154 -5.57 16.92 -11.29
CA LYS A 154 -5.52 17.13 -12.74
C LYS A 154 -6.05 15.91 -13.47
N VAL A 155 -6.61 16.16 -14.66
CA VAL A 155 -6.93 15.10 -15.61
C VAL A 155 -5.63 14.49 -16.14
N ASP A 156 -5.60 13.17 -16.26
CA ASP A 156 -4.44 12.44 -16.75
C ASP A 156 -4.02 12.91 -18.17
N ASN A 157 -2.73 13.01 -18.39
CA ASN A 157 -2.15 13.50 -19.64
C ASN A 157 -0.73 12.93 -19.85
N ILE A 158 -0.13 13.24 -21.00
CA ILE A 158 1.19 12.72 -21.40
C ILE A 158 2.33 13.02 -20.40
N ASP A 159 2.23 14.06 -19.59
CA ASP A 159 3.27 14.38 -18.62
C ASP A 159 3.19 13.48 -17.38
N SER A 160 1.98 13.07 -16.99
CA SER A 160 1.74 12.11 -15.92
C SER A 160 2.02 10.65 -16.34
N ASP A 161 2.18 10.38 -17.65
CA ASP A 161 2.46 9.07 -18.21
C ASP A 161 3.96 8.71 -18.26
N LYS A 162 4.81 9.51 -17.63
CA LYS A 162 6.25 9.26 -17.58
C LYS A 162 6.66 8.63 -16.26
N SER A 163 7.03 7.35 -16.29
CA SER A 163 7.64 6.69 -15.13
C SER A 163 9.00 7.30 -14.81
N CYS A 164 9.28 7.53 -13.54
CA CYS A 164 10.53 8.18 -13.10
C CYS A 164 10.86 7.86 -11.64
N PHE A 165 12.08 8.18 -11.23
CA PHE A 165 12.41 8.25 -9.80
C PHE A 165 11.67 9.43 -9.17
N THR A 166 11.18 9.21 -7.95
CA THR A 166 10.37 10.19 -7.21
C THR A 166 10.84 10.29 -5.77
N GLY A 167 10.55 11.39 -5.12
CA GLY A 167 10.97 11.63 -3.72
C GLY A 167 9.97 11.13 -2.67
N TYR A 168 8.79 10.69 -3.07
CA TYR A 168 7.76 10.23 -2.15
C TYR A 168 6.83 9.21 -2.81
N ALA A 169 6.31 8.29 -2.01
CA ALA A 169 5.23 7.36 -2.35
C ALA A 169 4.30 7.19 -1.15
N PRO A 170 2.96 7.26 -1.32
CA PRO A 170 2.02 7.07 -0.23
C PRO A 170 1.90 5.59 0.16
N THR A 171 1.79 5.29 1.46
CA THR A 171 1.49 3.92 1.93
C THR A 171 0.06 3.47 1.61
N THR A 172 -0.72 4.33 0.99
CA THR A 172 -2.06 4.02 0.45
C THR A 172 -2.05 2.81 -0.47
N PHE A 173 -1.03 2.70 -1.35
CA PHE A 173 -0.70 1.49 -2.08
C PHE A 173 0.74 1.56 -2.59
N VAL A 174 1.61 0.70 -2.08
CA VAL A 174 3.04 0.71 -2.43
C VAL A 174 3.67 -0.68 -2.24
N TYR A 175 4.52 -1.08 -3.18
CA TYR A 175 5.40 -2.23 -3.03
C TYR A 175 6.72 -1.79 -2.41
N ILE A 176 7.25 -2.57 -1.46
CA ILE A 176 8.50 -2.26 -0.74
C ILE A 176 9.28 -3.56 -0.53
N LYS A 177 10.55 -3.60 -0.93
CA LYS A 177 11.47 -4.70 -0.58
C LYS A 177 11.70 -4.71 0.94
N THR A 178 11.66 -5.89 1.55
CA THR A 178 11.78 -6.00 3.01
C THR A 178 13.15 -5.60 3.56
N ASP A 179 14.19 -5.64 2.74
CA ASP A 179 15.54 -5.19 3.15
C ASP A 179 15.57 -3.70 3.51
N VAL A 180 14.70 -2.88 2.92
CA VAL A 180 14.59 -1.46 3.27
C VAL A 180 14.28 -1.29 4.76
N PHE A 181 13.44 -2.15 5.34
CA PHE A 181 13.10 -2.07 6.76
C PHE A 181 14.23 -2.46 7.70
N LYS A 182 15.23 -3.20 7.22
CA LYS A 182 16.44 -3.51 8.00
C LYS A 182 17.34 -2.29 8.16
N ASP A 183 17.48 -1.51 7.08
CA ASP A 183 18.44 -0.40 7.03
C ASP A 183 17.78 0.93 7.44
N ALA A 184 16.58 1.22 6.91
CA ALA A 184 15.83 2.44 7.22
C ALA A 184 14.98 2.32 8.50
N GLY A 185 14.84 1.11 9.05
CA GLY A 185 13.92 0.84 10.18
C GLY A 185 12.46 0.81 9.76
N PHE A 186 11.58 0.58 10.71
CA PHE A 186 10.13 0.55 10.53
C PHE A 186 9.52 1.97 10.55
N LEU A 187 8.22 2.10 10.21
CA LEU A 187 7.49 3.37 10.34
C LEU A 187 7.52 3.84 11.79
N ASP A 188 7.70 5.14 12.01
CA ASP A 188 7.77 5.69 13.38
C ASP A 188 6.36 5.73 14.00
N LYS A 189 6.15 4.92 15.02
CA LYS A 189 4.86 4.79 15.73
C LYS A 189 4.42 6.05 16.49
N GLN A 190 5.29 7.07 16.61
CA GLN A 190 4.90 8.36 17.15
C GLN A 190 3.91 9.08 16.23
N TYR A 191 3.94 8.78 14.91
CA TYR A 191 2.91 9.21 13.98
C TYR A 191 1.72 8.26 14.07
N PHE A 192 0.65 8.71 14.73
CA PHE A 192 -0.55 7.91 14.87
C PHE A 192 -1.29 7.75 13.54
N LEU A 193 -1.42 8.85 12.81
CA LEU A 193 -2.07 8.94 11.51
C LEU A 193 -1.50 10.13 10.76
N TYR A 194 -1.20 9.96 9.47
CA TYR A 194 -0.53 10.91 8.59
C TYR A 194 0.94 11.17 8.97
N MET A 195 1.74 11.49 7.98
CA MET A 195 3.17 11.78 8.05
C MET A 195 4.09 10.57 8.32
N GLU A 196 3.57 9.41 8.74
CA GLU A 196 4.36 8.20 8.94
C GLU A 196 5.01 7.73 7.64
N ASP A 197 4.31 7.84 6.52
CA ASP A 197 4.80 7.52 5.18
C ASP A 197 5.83 8.55 4.70
N THR A 198 5.56 9.83 4.93
CA THR A 198 6.44 10.95 4.56
C THR A 198 7.80 10.82 5.23
N GLU A 199 7.82 10.63 6.54
CA GLU A 199 9.03 10.45 7.34
C GLU A 199 9.79 9.20 6.91
N TRP A 200 9.07 8.09 6.75
CA TRP A 200 9.69 6.82 6.41
C TRP A 200 10.29 6.83 4.99
N MET A 201 9.57 7.36 4.00
CA MET A 201 10.07 7.49 2.63
C MET A 201 11.32 8.38 2.56
N TYR A 202 11.35 9.45 3.34
CA TYR A 202 12.53 10.31 3.46
C TYR A 202 13.72 9.55 4.06
N ARG A 203 13.51 8.80 5.14
CA ARG A 203 14.53 7.99 5.81
C ARG A 203 15.03 6.85 4.92
N ALA A 204 14.16 6.19 4.16
CA ALA A 204 14.54 5.19 3.18
C ALA A 204 15.49 5.76 2.11
N GLN A 205 15.20 6.96 1.60
CA GLN A 205 16.08 7.64 0.64
C GLN A 205 17.44 8.03 1.26
N LEU A 206 17.47 8.49 2.51
CA LEU A 206 18.73 8.75 3.23
C LEU A 206 19.58 7.49 3.41
N SER A 207 18.94 6.31 3.47
CA SER A 207 19.59 5.00 3.49
C SER A 207 20.02 4.51 2.08
N GLY A 208 19.85 5.34 1.04
CA GLY A 208 20.29 5.06 -0.33
C GLY A 208 19.26 4.33 -1.20
N TYR A 209 18.06 4.07 -0.71
CA TYR A 209 17.01 3.40 -1.47
C TYR A 209 16.28 4.36 -2.42
N LYS A 210 15.97 3.83 -3.61
CA LYS A 210 15.26 4.57 -4.66
C LYS A 210 13.79 4.22 -4.68
N ILE A 211 12.97 5.24 -4.93
CA ILE A 211 11.52 5.12 -5.12
C ILE A 211 11.22 5.32 -6.60
N TRP A 212 10.46 4.41 -7.21
CA TRP A 212 10.06 4.48 -8.60
C TRP A 212 8.55 4.71 -8.73
N TYR A 213 8.18 5.78 -9.40
CA TYR A 213 6.81 6.00 -9.86
C TYR A 213 6.60 5.25 -11.17
N ALA A 214 5.61 4.36 -11.21
CA ALA A 214 5.27 3.52 -12.33
C ALA A 214 3.98 4.01 -13.01
N ALA A 215 4.12 4.82 -14.05
CA ALA A 215 3.00 5.43 -14.77
C ALA A 215 2.16 4.43 -15.59
N ASN A 216 2.78 3.31 -16.00
CA ASN A 216 2.16 2.27 -16.83
C ASN A 216 1.25 1.31 -16.06
N ILE A 217 1.27 1.34 -14.75
CA ILE A 217 0.36 0.59 -13.88
C ILE A 217 -0.45 1.54 -13.01
N HIS A 218 -1.73 1.26 -12.85
CA HIS A 218 -2.61 2.17 -12.12
C HIS A 218 -3.67 1.45 -11.31
N LEU A 219 -4.23 2.19 -10.38
CA LEU A 219 -5.35 1.78 -9.53
C LEU A 219 -6.20 3.02 -9.15
N MET A 220 -7.31 2.78 -8.46
CA MET A 220 -8.23 3.82 -8.02
C MET A 220 -8.34 3.85 -6.49
N HIS A 221 -8.47 5.04 -5.93
CA HIS A 221 -8.61 5.30 -4.50
C HIS A 221 -9.97 5.95 -4.21
N LYS A 222 -10.77 5.33 -3.36
CA LYS A 222 -12.11 5.81 -2.98
C LYS A 222 -12.09 7.00 -2.02
N VAL A 223 -11.01 7.64 -1.80
CA VAL A 223 -10.67 8.77 -0.90
C VAL A 223 -11.80 9.22 0.04
N SER A 224 -11.49 9.44 1.32
CA SER A 224 -12.42 10.01 2.35
C SER A 224 -13.50 9.08 2.93
N ILE A 225 -13.53 7.81 2.56
CA ILE A 225 -14.41 6.86 3.29
C ILE A 225 -13.83 6.55 4.68
N THR A 226 -12.51 6.68 4.82
CA THR A 226 -11.75 6.32 6.04
C THR A 226 -11.59 7.44 7.06
N THR A 227 -11.68 8.70 6.68
CA THR A 227 -11.32 9.84 7.54
C THR A 227 -12.49 10.73 7.94
N GLY A 228 -13.72 10.40 7.54
CA GLY A 228 -14.93 11.12 7.99
C GLY A 228 -14.88 12.60 7.65
N GLY A 229 -14.61 12.91 6.38
CA GLY A 229 -14.69 14.29 5.88
C GLY A 229 -16.11 14.78 5.74
#